data_c4e1f7cf2a0407e8f457837c8c9d40e6
#
_entry.id   c4e1f7cf2a0407e8f457837c8c9d40e6
#
_cell.length_a   1.000
_cell.length_b   1.000
_cell.length_c   1.000
_cell.angle_alpha   90.00
_cell.angle_beta   90.00
_cell.angle_gamma   90.00
#
_symmetry.space_group_name_H-M   'P 1'
#
loop_
_entity.id
_entity.type
_entity.pdbx_description
1 polymer ?
#
loop_
_entity_poly.entity_id
_entity_poly.type
_entity_poly.pdbx_seq_one_letter_code
_entity_poly.pdbx_strand_id
1 'polypeptide(L)'
;MISSFEDWKIQGLFGAPSVLFDSVDSTHLEMKRRYQDLIDGTVIVANSQIAGRGRHFRQWVSPAEKNLYFNILLPLHEIPLKNAPQLMQVAALSIAEFLNDSGISGIFVKWPNDIWHRKEKLGGVIAALLRM
;
A
#
# COMPACT_ATOMS: atom_id res chain seq x y z
N MET A 1 -14.62 17.72 -4.78
CA MET A 1 -13.15 17.63 -4.90
C MET A 1 -12.56 17.55 -3.50
N ILE A 2 -11.66 16.61 -3.27
CA ILE A 2 -10.92 16.55 -2.02
C ILE A 2 -9.90 17.68 -2.06
N SER A 3 -10.01 18.64 -1.14
CA SER A 3 -9.21 19.86 -1.16
C SER A 3 -7.93 19.76 -0.35
N SER A 4 -7.87 18.81 0.58
CA SER A 4 -6.69 18.56 1.40
C SER A 4 -6.62 17.10 1.83
N PHE A 5 -5.47 16.67 2.32
CA PHE A 5 -5.29 15.33 2.87
C PHE A 5 -6.22 15.07 4.08
N GLU A 6 -6.52 16.09 4.85
CA GLU A 6 -7.41 15.98 6.02
C GLU A 6 -8.85 15.60 5.64
N ASP A 7 -9.24 15.85 4.39
CA ASP A 7 -10.56 15.49 3.87
C ASP A 7 -10.67 14.03 3.44
N TRP A 8 -9.57 13.30 3.47
CA TRP A 8 -9.56 11.90 3.05
C TRP A 8 -10.33 11.03 4.05
N LYS A 9 -11.31 10.31 3.53
CA LYS A 9 -12.12 9.36 4.30
C LYS A 9 -11.76 7.95 3.88
N ILE A 10 -10.80 7.38 4.59
CA ILE A 10 -10.31 6.03 4.32
C ILE A 10 -10.76 5.11 5.44
N GLN A 11 -11.27 3.95 5.07
CA GLN A 11 -11.65 2.90 6.03
C GLN A 11 -10.69 1.72 5.88
N GLY A 12 -10.41 1.06 6.99
CA GLY A 12 -9.69 -0.20 6.98
C GLY A 12 -10.55 -1.34 6.43
N LEU A 13 -9.95 -2.49 6.26
CA LEU A 13 -10.64 -3.71 5.86
C LEU A 13 -11.38 -4.33 7.06
N PHE A 14 -12.43 -5.08 6.77
CA PHE A 14 -13.18 -5.82 7.80
C PHE A 14 -13.70 -4.95 8.95
N GLY A 15 -14.01 -3.68 8.67
CA GLY A 15 -14.44 -2.74 9.72
C GLY A 15 -13.31 -2.19 10.58
N ALA A 16 -12.06 -2.47 10.26
CA ALA A 16 -10.91 -1.95 10.99
C ALA A 16 -10.72 -0.44 10.74
N PRO A 17 -10.02 0.26 11.64
CA PRO A 17 -9.77 1.69 11.47
C PRO A 17 -8.69 1.97 10.42
N SER A 18 -8.62 3.23 10.00
CA SER A 18 -7.47 3.79 9.30
C SER A 18 -6.73 4.77 10.22
N VAL A 19 -5.42 4.86 10.03
CA VAL A 19 -4.57 5.81 10.74
C VAL A 19 -3.90 6.70 9.70
N LEU A 20 -4.14 7.99 9.76
CA LEU A 20 -3.65 8.95 8.77
C LEU A 20 -2.53 9.79 9.34
N PHE A 21 -1.43 9.91 8.57
CA PHE A 21 -0.29 10.76 8.89
C PHE A 21 -0.11 11.79 7.78
N ASP A 22 0.11 13.05 8.15
CA ASP A 22 0.50 14.05 7.16
C ASP A 22 1.91 13.73 6.62
N SER A 23 2.84 13.40 7.50
CA SER A 23 4.19 13.00 7.13
C SER A 23 4.69 11.89 8.06
N VAL A 24 5.41 10.94 7.52
CA VAL A 24 5.99 9.81 8.25
C VAL A 24 7.27 9.39 7.53
N ASP A 25 8.15 8.66 8.20
CA ASP A 25 9.33 8.10 7.52
C ASP A 25 8.90 7.14 6.41
N SER A 26 8.12 6.11 6.73
CA SER A 26 7.36 5.33 5.76
C SER A 26 6.18 4.64 6.43
N THR A 27 5.09 4.43 5.67
CA THR A 27 3.93 3.67 6.16
C THR A 27 4.33 2.25 6.55
N HIS A 28 5.30 1.68 5.86
CA HIS A 28 5.84 0.36 6.15
C HIS A 28 6.53 0.30 7.51
N LEU A 29 7.40 1.27 7.80
CA LEU A 29 8.09 1.34 9.10
C LEU A 29 7.11 1.64 10.24
N GLU A 30 6.12 2.48 9.99
CA GLU A 30 5.09 2.77 10.97
C GLU A 30 4.25 1.54 11.30
N MET A 31 3.90 0.74 10.30
CA MET A 31 3.22 -0.54 10.53
C MET A 31 4.08 -1.49 11.35
N LYS A 32 5.38 -1.56 11.08
CA LYS A 32 6.30 -2.40 11.86
C LYS A 32 6.39 -1.97 13.32
N ARG A 33 6.28 -0.69 13.60
CA ARG A 33 6.29 -0.19 14.97
C ARG A 33 5.01 -0.50 15.74
N ARG A 34 3.87 -0.60 15.04
CA ARG A 34 2.54 -0.60 15.67
C ARG A 34 1.76 -1.89 15.53
N TYR A 35 2.15 -2.83 14.67
CA TYR A 35 1.28 -3.93 14.28
C TYR A 35 0.77 -4.77 15.46
N GLN A 36 1.52 -4.86 16.56
CA GLN A 36 1.11 -5.64 17.74
C GLN A 36 -0.09 -5.03 18.46
N ASP A 37 -0.28 -3.72 18.32
CA ASP A 37 -1.37 -2.96 18.96
C ASP A 37 -2.52 -2.66 18.00
N LEU A 38 -2.44 -3.16 16.76
CA LEU A 38 -3.43 -2.92 15.72
C LEU A 38 -4.23 -4.18 15.43
N ILE A 39 -5.49 -4.01 15.05
CA ILE A 39 -6.32 -5.12 14.62
C ILE A 39 -6.13 -5.39 13.13
N ASP A 40 -6.38 -6.63 12.72
CA ASP A 40 -6.30 -7.05 11.32
C ASP A 40 -7.21 -6.19 10.45
N GLY A 41 -6.71 -5.81 9.28
CA GLY A 41 -7.41 -4.92 8.37
C GLY A 41 -7.10 -3.45 8.56
N THR A 42 -6.38 -3.06 9.62
CA THR A 42 -5.98 -1.67 9.83
C THR A 42 -5.13 -1.18 8.67
N VAL A 43 -5.44 0.04 8.22
CA VAL A 43 -4.72 0.71 7.13
C VAL A 43 -3.98 1.92 7.69
N ILE A 44 -2.70 2.02 7.42
CA ILE A 44 -1.90 3.22 7.71
C ILE A 44 -1.68 3.96 6.40
N VAL A 45 -2.02 5.24 6.37
CA VAL A 45 -1.96 6.09 5.19
C VAL A 45 -1.11 7.32 5.50
N ALA A 46 -0.29 7.75 4.55
CA ALA A 46 0.49 8.98 4.68
C ALA A 46 0.31 9.88 3.46
N ASN A 47 0.28 11.19 3.71
CA ASN A 47 0.30 12.19 2.64
C ASN A 47 1.68 12.27 1.98
N SER A 48 2.75 12.14 2.80
CA SER A 48 4.12 12.11 2.31
C SER A 48 4.98 11.15 3.13
N GLN A 49 6.07 10.67 2.51
CA GLN A 49 7.05 9.83 3.18
C GLN A 49 8.44 10.41 3.02
N ILE A 50 9.19 10.50 4.13
CA ILE A 50 10.57 11.00 4.13
C ILE A 50 11.55 9.91 3.67
N ALA A 51 11.25 8.65 3.98
CA ALA A 51 12.09 7.50 3.71
C ALA A 51 11.29 6.35 3.11
N GLY A 52 10.47 6.65 2.10
CA GLY A 52 9.70 5.65 1.37
C GLY A 52 10.60 4.58 0.78
N ARG A 53 10.15 3.32 0.82
CA ARG A 53 10.97 2.18 0.42
C ARG A 53 10.33 1.38 -0.69
N GLY A 54 11.17 1.01 -1.66
CA GLY A 54 10.89 0.00 -2.65
C GLY A 54 11.57 -1.33 -2.30
N ARG A 55 11.52 -2.29 -3.21
CA ARG A 55 12.25 -3.57 -3.08
C ARG A 55 13.76 -3.35 -3.15
N HIS A 56 14.51 -4.26 -2.54
CA HIS A 56 15.98 -4.27 -2.57
C HIS A 56 16.60 -2.96 -2.08
N PHE A 57 16.03 -2.37 -1.00
CA PHE A 57 16.52 -1.14 -0.38
C PHE A 57 16.46 0.10 -1.29
N ARG A 58 15.69 0.04 -2.39
CA ARG A 58 15.48 1.20 -3.24
C ARG A 58 14.62 2.23 -2.52
N GLN A 59 14.92 3.49 -2.76
CA GLN A 59 14.13 4.59 -2.24
C GLN A 59 12.89 4.81 -3.12
N TRP A 60 11.77 5.05 -2.46
CA TRP A 60 10.52 5.44 -3.12
C TRP A 60 10.24 6.91 -2.82
N VAL A 61 10.35 7.76 -3.83
CA VAL A 61 10.09 9.20 -3.70
C VAL A 61 8.60 9.42 -3.44
N SER A 62 8.30 10.13 -2.36
CA SER A 62 6.93 10.20 -1.84
C SER A 62 6.51 11.63 -1.50
N PRO A 63 6.36 12.52 -2.50
CA PRO A 63 5.94 13.91 -2.27
C PRO A 63 4.49 14.00 -1.79
N ALA A 64 4.20 15.06 -1.04
CA ALA A 64 2.85 15.33 -0.54
C ALA A 64 1.88 15.66 -1.67
N GLU A 65 0.62 15.27 -1.48
CA GLU A 65 -0.52 15.62 -2.36
C GLU A 65 -0.40 15.13 -3.81
N LYS A 66 0.45 14.15 -4.05
CA LYS A 66 0.69 13.61 -5.40
C LYS A 66 0.25 12.17 -5.57
N ASN A 67 0.32 11.37 -4.51
CA ASN A 67 0.13 9.93 -4.60
C ASN A 67 -0.56 9.41 -3.35
N LEU A 68 -0.88 8.13 -3.37
CA LEU A 68 -1.44 7.41 -2.25
C LEU A 68 -0.39 6.43 -1.71
N TYR A 69 0.02 6.61 -0.45
CA TYR A 69 0.96 5.75 0.25
C TYR A 69 0.25 5.08 1.40
N PHE A 70 0.21 3.76 1.43
CA PHE A 70 -0.49 3.07 2.50
C PHE A 70 0.02 1.65 2.72
N ASN A 71 -0.21 1.16 3.93
CA ASN A 71 0.00 -0.23 4.31
C ASN A 71 -1.29 -0.81 4.89
N ILE A 72 -1.52 -2.07 4.61
CA ILE A 72 -2.65 -2.83 5.17
C ILE A 72 -2.08 -3.96 6.01
N LEU A 73 -2.60 -4.11 7.23
CA LEU A 73 -2.26 -5.24 8.11
C LEU A 73 -3.20 -6.41 7.81
N LEU A 74 -2.65 -7.51 7.31
CA LEU A 74 -3.44 -8.70 6.96
C LEU A 74 -3.09 -9.88 7.85
N PRO A 75 -4.08 -10.66 8.30
CA PRO A 75 -3.83 -11.92 8.99
C PRO A 75 -3.34 -12.99 8.01
N LEU A 76 -2.34 -13.77 8.41
CA LEU A 76 -1.79 -14.83 7.57
C LEU A 76 -2.07 -16.23 8.09
N HIS A 77 -2.89 -16.38 9.13
CA HIS A 77 -3.12 -17.68 9.73
C HIS A 77 -3.78 -18.71 8.79
N GLU A 78 -4.42 -18.25 7.73
CA GLU A 78 -5.03 -19.11 6.71
C GLU A 78 -4.19 -19.22 5.42
N ILE A 79 -3.07 -18.50 5.34
CA ILE A 79 -2.22 -18.46 4.15
C ILE A 79 -0.88 -19.13 4.47
N PRO A 80 -0.51 -20.21 3.77
CA PRO A 80 0.81 -20.80 3.97
C PRO A 80 1.93 -19.78 3.72
N LEU A 81 2.94 -19.75 4.59
CA LEU A 81 4.05 -18.79 4.48
C LEU A 81 4.74 -18.82 3.11
N LYS A 82 4.83 -19.99 2.50
CA LYS A 82 5.42 -20.14 1.15
C LYS A 82 4.65 -19.35 0.08
N ASN A 83 3.38 -19.05 0.32
CA ASN A 83 2.52 -18.32 -0.60
C ASN A 83 2.48 -16.82 -0.31
N ALA A 84 3.11 -16.35 0.76
CA ALA A 84 3.12 -14.93 1.12
C ALA A 84 3.62 -13.99 -0.01
N PRO A 85 4.67 -14.33 -0.79
CA PRO A 85 5.09 -13.51 -1.91
C PRO A 85 4.02 -13.32 -2.99
N GLN A 86 3.11 -14.27 -3.14
CA GLN A 86 2.00 -14.16 -4.10
C GLN A 86 1.01 -13.07 -3.73
N LEU A 87 0.95 -12.64 -2.47
CA LEU A 87 0.09 -11.54 -2.03
C LEU A 87 0.45 -10.22 -2.75
N MET A 88 1.72 -9.99 -3.02
CA MET A 88 2.13 -8.81 -3.79
C MET A 88 1.53 -8.83 -5.19
N GLN A 89 1.54 -10.01 -5.81
CA GLN A 89 1.02 -10.20 -7.17
C GLN A 89 -0.50 -10.00 -7.19
N VAL A 90 -1.20 -10.59 -6.22
CA VAL A 90 -2.66 -10.44 -6.10
C VAL A 90 -3.03 -8.98 -5.84
N ALA A 91 -2.32 -8.31 -4.94
CA ALA A 91 -2.59 -6.91 -4.65
C ALA A 91 -2.33 -6.02 -5.86
N ALA A 92 -1.22 -6.21 -6.56
CA ALA A 92 -0.90 -5.45 -7.78
C ALA A 92 -1.95 -5.68 -8.87
N LEU A 93 -2.37 -6.92 -9.09
CA LEU A 93 -3.40 -7.25 -10.05
C LEU A 93 -4.74 -6.61 -9.68
N SER A 94 -5.12 -6.68 -8.40
CA SER A 94 -6.37 -6.08 -7.91
C SER A 94 -6.40 -4.57 -8.14
N ILE A 95 -5.29 -3.88 -7.90
CA ILE A 95 -5.19 -2.44 -8.15
C ILE A 95 -5.30 -2.16 -9.65
N ALA A 96 -4.60 -2.92 -10.49
CA ALA A 96 -4.64 -2.74 -11.94
C ALA A 96 -6.05 -2.97 -12.49
N GLU A 97 -6.74 -4.01 -12.04
CA GLU A 97 -8.11 -4.29 -12.45
C GLU A 97 -9.06 -3.17 -12.00
N PHE A 98 -8.94 -2.72 -10.76
CA PHE A 98 -9.75 -1.61 -10.24
C PHE A 98 -9.58 -0.34 -11.09
N LEU A 99 -8.35 0.01 -11.44
CA LEU A 99 -8.08 1.20 -12.24
C LEU A 99 -8.63 1.07 -13.66
N ASN A 100 -8.46 -0.08 -14.30
CA ASN A 100 -9.04 -0.35 -15.62
C ASN A 100 -10.58 -0.28 -15.58
N ASP A 101 -11.19 -0.89 -14.58
CA ASP A 101 -12.65 -0.87 -14.41
C ASP A 101 -13.18 0.53 -14.09
N SER A 102 -12.34 1.38 -13.50
CA SER A 102 -12.67 2.78 -13.22
C SER A 102 -12.54 3.70 -14.43
N GLY A 103 -12.20 3.15 -15.60
CA GLY A 103 -12.11 3.91 -16.85
C GLY A 103 -10.71 4.36 -17.24
N ILE A 104 -9.68 3.98 -16.49
CA ILE A 104 -8.30 4.29 -16.83
C ILE A 104 -7.73 3.13 -17.65
N SER A 105 -7.66 3.27 -18.95
CA SER A 105 -7.17 2.21 -19.84
C SER A 105 -5.64 2.11 -19.85
N GLY A 106 -5.13 0.94 -20.20
CA GLY A 106 -3.68 0.75 -20.37
C GLY A 106 -2.92 0.48 -19.08
N ILE A 107 -3.63 0.07 -18.02
CA ILE A 107 -3.01 -0.34 -16.76
C ILE A 107 -2.67 -1.84 -16.85
N PHE A 108 -1.45 -2.19 -16.48
CA PHE A 108 -1.03 -3.59 -16.43
C PHE A 108 -0.05 -3.82 -15.28
N VAL A 109 0.12 -5.08 -14.90
CA VAL A 109 1.09 -5.48 -13.88
C VAL A 109 2.38 -5.92 -14.58
N LYS A 110 3.48 -5.29 -14.21
CA LYS A 110 4.82 -5.78 -14.56
C LYS A 110 5.30 -6.63 -13.40
N TRP A 111 5.39 -7.92 -13.65
CA TRP A 111 5.75 -8.91 -12.65
C TRP A 111 7.05 -8.55 -11.92
N PRO A 112 7.14 -8.78 -10.61
CA PRO A 112 6.12 -9.41 -9.75
C PRO A 112 5.19 -8.42 -9.03
N ASN A 113 5.51 -7.13 -8.95
CA ASN A 113 4.87 -6.23 -7.99
C ASN A 113 4.65 -4.79 -8.49
N ASP A 114 4.95 -4.51 -9.74
CA ASP A 114 4.85 -3.15 -10.28
C ASP A 114 3.56 -2.96 -11.08
N ILE A 115 2.97 -1.79 -10.95
CA ILE A 115 1.80 -1.38 -11.71
C ILE A 115 2.25 -0.31 -12.69
N TRP A 116 1.95 -0.52 -13.96
CA TRP A 116 2.35 0.37 -15.05
C TRP A 116 1.12 0.91 -15.77
N HIS A 117 1.24 2.14 -16.23
CA HIS A 117 0.31 2.76 -17.16
C HIS A 117 1.08 3.08 -18.44
N ARG A 118 0.83 2.30 -19.48
CA ARG A 118 1.54 2.44 -20.76
C ARG A 118 3.06 2.26 -20.57
N LYS A 119 3.83 3.32 -20.67
CA LYS A 119 5.30 3.30 -20.55
C LYS A 119 5.83 3.82 -19.23
N GLU A 120 4.95 4.12 -18.29
CA GLU A 120 5.32 4.73 -17.02
C GLU A 120 4.92 3.85 -15.84
N LYS A 121 5.81 3.78 -14.85
CA LYS A 121 5.51 3.09 -13.61
C LYS A 121 4.57 3.94 -12.76
N LEU A 122 3.40 3.40 -12.46
CA LEU A 122 2.38 4.07 -11.68
C LEU A 122 2.52 3.79 -10.19
N GLY A 123 2.90 2.59 -9.82
CA GLY A 123 2.98 2.19 -8.43
C GLY A 123 3.69 0.86 -8.24
N GLY A 124 3.77 0.45 -7.00
CA GLY A 124 4.34 -0.82 -6.63
C GLY A 124 3.80 -1.31 -5.29
N VAL A 125 3.88 -2.61 -5.08
CA VAL A 125 3.41 -3.27 -3.87
C VAL A 125 4.57 -4.03 -3.24
N ILE A 126 4.74 -3.87 -1.93
CA ILE A 126 5.69 -4.67 -1.15
C ILE A 126 4.92 -5.38 -0.05
N ALA A 127 5.26 -6.64 0.20
CA ALA A 127 4.75 -7.38 1.34
C ALA A 127 5.90 -7.73 2.28
N ALA A 128 5.63 -7.64 3.57
CA ALA A 128 6.59 -8.04 4.60
C ALA A 128 5.88 -8.91 5.65
N LEU A 129 6.58 -9.90 6.14
CA LEU A 129 6.12 -10.72 7.25
C LEU A 129 6.49 -10.04 8.56
N LEU A 130 5.51 -9.81 9.40
CA LEU A 130 5.69 -9.30 10.74
C LEU A 130 5.54 -10.45 11.72
N ARG A 131 6.56 -10.69 12.53
CA ARG A 131 6.55 -11.76 13.54
C ARG A 131 6.12 -11.18 14.88
N MET A 132 5.22 -11.88 15.47
CA MET A 132 4.89 -11.62 16.86
C MET A 132 5.95 -12.21 17.77
#